data_374dd72deced30fe0dd710016bba31f2
#
_entry.id   374dd72deced30fe0dd710016bba31f2
#
_cell.length_a   1.000
_cell.length_b   1.000
_cell.length_c   1.000
_cell.angle_alpha   90.00
_cell.angle_beta   90.00
_cell.angle_gamma   90.00
#
_symmetry.space_group_name_H-M   'P 1'
#
loop_
_entity.id
_entity.type
_entity.pdbx_description
1 polymer ?
#
loop_
_entity_poly.entity_id
_entity_poly.type
_entity_poly.pdbx_seq_one_letter_code
_entity_poly.pdbx_strand_id
1 'polypeptide(L)'
;MYKVLISKTATRDLKSAFEYIKYTLKNPVGAENLIASSKSAFKSLENMPERQPIVKDEYLSKFEIRILPISNYLAFYNITENTVTIIRFLYSKRDWKKFLR
;
A
#
# COMPACT_ATOMS: atom_id res chain seq x y z
N MET A 1 2.72 -15.08 13.46
CA MET A 1 2.25 -14.63 12.13
C MET A 1 1.22 -13.52 12.31
N TYR A 2 1.37 -12.44 11.55
CA TYR A 2 0.47 -11.30 11.62
C TYR A 2 -0.72 -11.50 10.69
N LYS A 3 -1.87 -10.94 11.09
CA LYS A 3 -3.04 -10.85 10.22
C LYS A 3 -2.90 -9.59 9.38
N VAL A 4 -3.15 -9.69 8.07
CA VAL A 4 -3.07 -8.53 7.18
C VAL A 4 -4.48 -8.15 6.72
N LEU A 5 -4.86 -6.91 6.97
CA LEU A 5 -6.15 -6.35 6.56
C LEU A 5 -5.91 -5.22 5.57
N ILE A 6 -6.83 -5.06 4.62
CA ILE A 6 -6.78 -3.97 3.65
C ILE A 6 -7.98 -3.08 3.89
N SER A 7 -7.76 -1.80 4.15
CA SER A 7 -8.84 -0.85 4.39
C SER A 7 -9.71 -0.69 3.15
N LYS A 8 -10.92 -0.20 3.33
CA LYS A 8 -11.81 0.10 2.20
C LYS A 8 -11.18 1.14 1.28
N THR A 9 -10.54 2.15 1.85
CA THR A 9 -9.89 3.19 1.06
C THR A 9 -8.73 2.62 0.25
N ALA A 10 -7.89 1.79 0.86
CA ALA A 10 -6.78 1.15 0.14
C ALA A 10 -7.28 0.23 -0.97
N THR A 11 -8.39 -0.47 -0.73
CA THR A 11 -9.01 -1.33 -1.74
C THR A 11 -9.47 -0.49 -2.93
N ARG A 12 -10.08 0.67 -2.67
CA ARG A 12 -10.49 1.60 -3.72
C ARG A 12 -9.28 2.16 -4.47
N ASP A 13 -8.21 2.49 -3.75
CA ASP A 13 -6.97 2.97 -4.36
C ASP A 13 -6.42 1.95 -5.34
N LEU A 14 -6.37 0.69 -4.92
CA LEU A 14 -5.85 -0.40 -5.76
C LEU A 14 -6.72 -0.61 -6.99
N LYS A 15 -8.04 -0.58 -6.82
CA LYS A 15 -8.96 -0.70 -7.93
C LYS A 15 -8.79 0.44 -8.93
N SER A 16 -8.63 1.67 -8.44
CA SER A 16 -8.41 2.84 -9.29
C SER A 16 -7.10 2.71 -10.08
N ALA A 17 -6.04 2.24 -9.42
CA ALA A 17 -4.76 2.01 -10.09
C ALA A 17 -4.90 0.95 -11.19
N PHE A 18 -5.58 -0.14 -10.89
CA PHE A 18 -5.84 -1.23 -11.85
C PHE A 18 -6.58 -0.70 -13.08
N GLU A 19 -7.67 0.05 -12.85
CA GLU A 19 -8.49 0.58 -13.94
C GLU A 19 -7.72 1.60 -14.78
N TYR A 20 -6.92 2.44 -14.14
CA TYR A 20 -6.09 3.41 -14.84
C TYR A 20 -5.11 2.72 -15.80
N ILE A 21 -4.41 1.71 -15.30
CA ILE A 21 -3.43 0.98 -16.11
C ILE A 21 -4.13 0.21 -17.23
N LYS A 22 -5.25 -0.43 -16.93
CA LYS A 22 -5.96 -1.27 -17.89
C LYS A 22 -6.60 -0.44 -19.01
N TYR A 23 -7.31 0.63 -18.64
CA TYR A 23 -8.13 1.39 -19.59
C TYR A 23 -7.46 2.65 -20.11
N THR A 24 -6.82 3.43 -19.27
CA THR A 24 -6.17 4.68 -19.68
C THR A 24 -4.84 4.41 -20.34
N LEU A 25 -4.01 3.56 -19.76
CA LEU A 25 -2.72 3.19 -20.35
C LEU A 25 -2.85 2.03 -21.33
N LYS A 26 -4.03 1.44 -21.45
CA LYS A 26 -4.31 0.33 -22.38
C LYS A 26 -3.35 -0.83 -22.20
N ASN A 27 -3.07 -1.16 -20.94
CA ASN A 27 -2.11 -2.20 -20.57
C ASN A 27 -2.74 -3.22 -19.61
N PRO A 28 -3.60 -4.13 -20.12
CA PRO A 28 -4.26 -5.10 -19.25
C PRO A 28 -3.29 -6.06 -18.56
N VAL A 29 -2.19 -6.42 -19.23
CA VAL A 29 -1.16 -7.29 -18.63
C VAL A 29 -0.49 -6.58 -17.46
N GLY A 30 -0.14 -5.31 -17.63
CA GLY A 30 0.43 -4.52 -16.54
C GLY A 30 -0.52 -4.36 -15.36
N ALA A 31 -1.82 -4.21 -15.65
CA ALA A 31 -2.84 -4.12 -14.60
C ALA A 31 -2.92 -5.41 -13.78
N GLU A 32 -2.94 -6.57 -14.46
CA GLU A 32 -2.97 -7.86 -13.78
C GLU A 32 -1.68 -8.09 -12.98
N ASN A 33 -0.53 -7.67 -13.53
CA ASN A 33 0.75 -7.80 -12.83
C ASN A 33 0.77 -6.97 -11.55
N LEU A 34 0.15 -5.78 -11.56
CA LEU A 34 0.06 -4.95 -10.35
C LEU A 34 -0.74 -5.67 -9.27
N ILE A 35 -1.86 -6.28 -9.64
CA ILE A 35 -2.68 -7.01 -8.68
C ILE A 35 -1.90 -8.18 -8.08
N ALA A 36 -1.23 -8.97 -8.92
CA ALA A 36 -0.45 -10.13 -8.47
C ALA A 36 0.69 -9.70 -7.54
N SER A 37 1.43 -8.66 -7.91
CA SER A 37 2.52 -8.13 -7.10
C SER A 37 2.02 -7.59 -5.76
N SER A 38 0.88 -6.91 -5.78
CA SER A 38 0.28 -6.35 -4.56
C SER A 38 -0.15 -7.45 -3.59
N LYS A 39 -0.82 -8.49 -4.10
CA LYS A 39 -1.25 -9.62 -3.27
C LYS A 39 -0.04 -10.30 -2.63
N SER A 40 1.00 -10.54 -3.40
CA SER A 40 2.23 -11.16 -2.90
C SER A 40 2.90 -10.30 -1.85
N ALA A 41 3.01 -9.00 -2.11
CA ALA A 41 3.63 -8.06 -1.18
C ALA A 41 2.84 -7.96 0.14
N PHE A 42 1.52 -7.86 0.07
CA PHE A 42 0.68 -7.80 1.27
C PHE A 42 0.81 -9.08 2.09
N LYS A 43 0.81 -10.23 1.43
CA LYS A 43 0.98 -11.51 2.12
C LYS A 43 2.32 -11.59 2.84
N SER A 44 3.37 -11.03 2.25
CA SER A 44 4.70 -11.03 2.86
C SER A 44 4.73 -10.31 4.19
N LEU A 45 3.79 -9.40 4.45
CA LEU A 45 3.69 -8.66 5.71
C LEU A 45 3.17 -9.53 6.87
N GLU A 46 2.75 -10.75 6.59
CA GLU A 46 2.41 -11.72 7.64
C GLU A 46 3.63 -12.07 8.48
N ASN A 47 4.82 -11.90 7.90
CA ASN A 47 6.08 -12.19 8.57
C ASN A 47 6.96 -10.94 8.57
N MET A 48 7.41 -10.54 9.77
CA MET A 48 8.31 -9.40 9.98
C MET A 48 7.85 -8.10 9.27
N PRO A 49 6.62 -7.65 9.56
CA PRO A 49 6.14 -6.39 8.96
C PRO A 49 6.93 -5.17 9.44
N GLU A 50 7.71 -5.30 10.49
CA GLU A 50 8.56 -4.22 11.02
C GLU A 50 9.81 -3.98 10.16
N ARG A 51 10.04 -4.77 9.13
CA ARG A 51 11.24 -4.63 8.29
C ARG A 51 11.32 -3.29 7.58
N GLN A 52 10.17 -2.64 7.34
CA GLN A 52 10.15 -1.29 6.79
C GLN A 52 10.16 -0.28 7.95
N PRO A 53 10.98 0.76 7.88
CA PRO A 53 11.04 1.75 8.97
C PRO A 53 9.78 2.61 9.02
N ILE A 54 9.54 3.21 10.18
CA ILE A 54 8.47 4.18 10.35
C ILE A 54 8.85 5.43 9.55
N VAL A 55 7.88 6.00 8.83
CA VAL A 55 8.09 7.20 8.03
C VAL A 55 8.52 8.37 8.91
N LYS A 56 9.58 9.07 8.50
CA LYS A 56 10.07 10.23 9.23
C LYS A 56 9.29 11.47 8.80
N ASP A 57 8.10 11.61 9.32
CA ASP A 57 7.22 12.76 9.12
C ASP A 57 6.59 13.05 10.46
N GLU A 58 6.64 14.31 10.90
CA GLU A 58 6.18 14.68 12.23
C GLU A 58 4.75 14.23 12.53
N TYR A 59 3.87 14.38 11.56
CA TYR A 59 2.47 13.99 11.71
C TYR A 59 2.29 12.46 11.59
N LEU A 60 2.85 11.88 10.54
CA LEU A 60 2.64 10.46 10.23
C LEU A 60 3.34 9.52 11.20
N SER A 61 4.46 9.95 11.78
CA SER A 61 5.18 9.12 12.74
C SER A 61 4.35 8.85 14.00
N LYS A 62 3.40 9.73 14.33
CA LYS A 62 2.50 9.56 15.46
C LYS A 62 1.60 8.32 15.29
N PHE A 63 1.33 7.95 14.05
CA PHE A 63 0.51 6.79 13.72
C PHE A 63 1.36 5.59 13.34
N GLU A 64 2.68 5.72 13.47
CA GLU A 64 3.64 4.65 13.17
C GLU A 64 3.46 4.10 11.76
N ILE A 65 3.26 5.00 10.78
CA ILE A 65 3.06 4.63 9.39
C ILE A 65 4.35 4.12 8.78
N ARG A 66 4.26 2.99 8.08
CA ARG A 66 5.37 2.39 7.32
C ARG A 66 4.99 2.33 5.85
N ILE A 67 5.97 2.27 4.97
CA ILE A 67 5.76 2.26 3.52
C ILE A 67 6.38 1.00 2.94
N LEU A 68 5.59 0.28 2.14
CA LEU A 68 6.07 -0.86 1.36
C LEU A 68 5.95 -0.49 -0.12
N PRO A 69 7.09 -0.31 -0.82
CA PRO A 69 7.04 -0.05 -2.27
C PRO A 69 6.59 -1.29 -3.02
N ILE A 70 5.69 -1.09 -3.99
CA ILE A 70 5.19 -2.16 -4.85
C ILE A 70 5.15 -1.58 -6.27
N SER A 71 6.14 -1.94 -7.11
CA SER A 71 6.28 -1.36 -8.44
C SER A 71 6.38 0.17 -8.33
N ASN A 72 5.54 0.92 -9.02
CA ASN A 72 5.52 2.38 -8.99
C ASN A 72 4.55 2.94 -7.95
N TYR A 73 4.09 2.09 -7.02
CA TYR A 73 3.12 2.46 -6.00
C TYR A 73 3.70 2.27 -4.61
N LEU A 74 3.07 2.90 -3.64
CA LEU A 74 3.45 2.79 -2.24
C LEU A 74 2.24 2.31 -1.44
N ALA A 75 2.43 1.24 -0.69
CA ALA A 75 1.42 0.77 0.26
C ALA A 75 1.78 1.34 1.64
N PHE A 76 0.85 2.07 2.24
CA PHE A 76 1.04 2.68 3.55
C PHE A 76 0.32 1.81 4.57
N TYR A 77 1.03 1.39 5.60
CA TYR A 77 0.46 0.48 6.59
C TYR A 77 0.93 0.80 8.00
N ASN A 78 0.19 0.32 8.98
CA ASN A 78 0.63 0.33 10.36
C ASN A 78 0.40 -1.05 10.98
N ILE A 79 0.99 -1.24 12.15
CA ILE A 79 0.92 -2.49 12.88
C ILE A 79 0.30 -2.20 14.24
N THR A 80 -0.76 -2.93 14.58
CA THR A 80 -1.40 -2.82 15.90
C THR A 80 -1.56 -4.23 16.44
N GLU A 81 -0.86 -4.54 17.52
CA GLU A 81 -0.83 -5.89 18.08
C GLU A 81 -0.39 -6.90 17.03
N ASN A 82 -1.23 -7.84 16.65
CA ASN A 82 -0.92 -8.87 15.67
C ASN A 82 -1.53 -8.58 14.30
N THR A 83 -1.93 -7.32 14.06
CA THR A 83 -2.63 -6.95 12.82
C THR A 83 -1.84 -5.88 12.08
N VAL A 84 -1.66 -6.13 10.78
CA VAL A 84 -1.12 -5.15 9.83
C VAL A 84 -2.30 -4.63 9.03
N THR A 85 -2.48 -3.31 8.99
CA THR A 85 -3.56 -2.70 8.21
C THR A 85 -2.96 -1.86 7.08
N ILE A 86 -3.30 -2.23 5.84
CA ILE A 86 -2.94 -1.41 4.67
C ILE A 86 -3.93 -0.25 4.64
N ILE A 87 -3.42 0.97 4.84
CA ILE A 87 -4.24 2.17 4.99
C ILE A 87 -4.53 2.84 3.66
N ARG A 88 -3.49 2.97 2.83
CA ARG A 88 -3.59 3.60 1.51
C ARG A 88 -2.68 2.87 0.53
N PHE A 89 -2.99 3.01 -0.75
CA PHE A 89 -2.19 2.48 -1.85
C PHE A 89 -2.12 3.57 -2.92
N LEU A 90 -0.98 4.27 -3.01
CA LEU A 90 -0.87 5.49 -3.83
C LEU A 90 0.30 5.41 -4.79
N TYR A 91 0.16 6.06 -5.95
CA TYR A 91 1.25 6.20 -6.91
C TYR A 91 2.41 6.93 -6.24
N SER A 92 3.63 6.43 -6.41
CA SER A 92 4.82 6.92 -5.67
C SER A 92 5.14 8.39 -5.92
N LYS A 93 4.76 8.92 -7.07
CA LYS A 93 5.05 10.32 -7.44
C LYS A 93 3.94 11.30 -7.05
N ARG A 94 2.86 10.82 -6.43
CA ARG A 94 1.83 11.72 -5.93
C ARG A 94 2.29 12.40 -4.65
N ASP A 95 1.70 13.55 -4.36
CA ASP A 95 1.91 14.22 -3.08
C ASP A 95 1.10 13.47 -2.03
N TRP A 96 1.62 12.31 -1.63
CA TRP A 96 0.90 11.38 -0.76
C TRP A 96 0.62 11.96 0.63
N LYS A 97 1.38 12.95 1.06
CA LYS A 97 1.15 13.58 2.36
C LYS A 97 -0.25 14.22 2.44
N LYS A 98 -0.73 14.75 1.32
CA LYS A 98 -2.08 15.34 1.25
C LYS A 98 -3.18 14.30 1.47
N PHE A 99 -2.90 13.05 1.15
CA PHE A 99 -3.90 11.98 1.26
C PHE A 99 -3.88 11.30 2.62
N LEU A 100 -2.84 11.51 3.41
CA LEU A 100 -2.65 10.86 4.70
C LEU A 100 -2.87 11.79 5.89
N ARG A 101 -2.98 13.07 5.64
CA ARG A 101 -3.22 14.06 6.70
C ARG A 101 -4.68 14.45 6.85
#